data_45e56e9f6e3b3e9800b2d0e8351b71d3
#
_entry.id   45e56e9f6e3b3e9800b2d0e8351b71d3
#
_cell.length_a   1.000
_cell.length_b   1.000
_cell.length_c   1.000
_cell.angle_alpha   90.00
_cell.angle_beta   90.00
_cell.angle_gamma   90.00
#
_symmetry.space_group_name_H-M   'P 1'
#
loop_
_entity.id
_entity.type
_entity.pdbx_description
1 polymer ?
#
loop_
_entity_poly.entity_id
_entity_poly.type
_entity_poly.pdbx_seq_one_letter_code
_entity_poly.pdbx_strand_id
1 'polypeptide(L)'
;MEKKKVLTTLEEVKAISDPFKYRILTSFYKLKAPATVKQIADNINEVPAKVHYHVKKMEQVGILKLSYTKEINGIIAKYYELTAENYEIKCEKELAEPNKKLMLAESQRMIAEFYENSKNTFLDQLSYSSEVNAKTNGHFTIQDLYLTDEEADDFYQYISDFIYKYSQEDRNTDDRSKYHCFTSLFKINKDK
;
A
#
# COMPACT_ATOMS: atom_id res chain seq x y z
N MET A 1 7.79 4.21 15.12
CA MET A 1 7.70 3.73 13.73
C MET A 1 8.85 4.33 12.97
N GLU A 2 9.57 3.54 12.19
CA GLU A 2 10.66 4.04 11.34
C GLU A 2 10.07 4.83 10.15
N LYS A 3 10.78 5.85 9.64
CA LYS A 3 10.31 6.57 8.44
C LYS A 3 10.29 5.66 7.20
N LYS A 4 11.28 4.76 7.10
CA LYS A 4 11.46 3.90 5.94
C LYS A 4 12.12 2.59 6.35
N LYS A 5 11.59 1.47 5.83
CA LYS A 5 12.21 0.14 5.93
C LYS A 5 12.56 -0.36 4.53
N VAL A 6 13.80 -0.81 4.35
CA VAL A 6 14.25 -1.43 3.11
C VAL A 6 14.00 -2.94 3.18
N LEU A 7 13.33 -3.48 2.17
CA LEU A 7 13.04 -4.91 2.02
C LEU A 7 14.09 -5.50 1.06
N THR A 8 14.85 -6.45 1.56
CA THR A 8 15.97 -7.04 0.83
C THR A 8 15.82 -8.53 0.60
N THR A 9 14.89 -9.18 1.29
CA THR A 9 14.64 -10.61 1.16
C THR A 9 13.37 -10.91 0.36
N LEU A 10 13.35 -12.08 -0.27
CA LEU A 10 12.19 -12.56 -1.01
C LEU A 10 10.95 -12.69 -0.14
N GLU A 11 11.10 -13.13 1.11
CA GLU A 11 10.03 -13.28 2.09
C GLU A 11 9.41 -11.94 2.46
N GLU A 12 10.22 -10.91 2.66
CA GLU A 12 9.75 -9.53 2.91
C GLU A 12 8.98 -8.99 1.70
N VAL A 13 9.54 -9.15 0.49
CA VAL A 13 8.85 -8.72 -0.75
C VAL A 13 7.52 -9.45 -0.93
N LYS A 14 7.48 -10.76 -0.76
CA LYS A 14 6.23 -11.55 -0.79
C LYS A 14 5.23 -11.13 0.28
N ALA A 15 5.70 -10.56 1.40
CA ALA A 15 4.80 -10.09 2.44
C ALA A 15 4.03 -8.83 2.06
N ILE A 16 4.50 -8.03 1.11
CA ILE A 16 3.81 -6.82 0.62
C ILE A 16 3.26 -6.98 -0.79
N SER A 17 3.78 -7.95 -1.59
CA SER A 17 3.36 -8.17 -3.00
C SER A 17 2.08 -8.99 -3.13
N ASP A 18 1.62 -9.62 -2.06
CA ASP A 18 0.37 -10.38 -2.06
C ASP A 18 -0.82 -9.43 -1.90
N PRO A 19 -1.82 -9.46 -2.78
CA PRO A 19 -2.96 -8.53 -2.75
C PRO A 19 -3.71 -8.54 -1.42
N PHE A 20 -3.85 -9.71 -0.81
CA PHE A 20 -4.55 -9.84 0.46
C PHE A 20 -3.76 -9.18 1.60
N LYS A 21 -2.45 -9.42 1.66
CA LYS A 21 -1.57 -8.79 2.66
C LYS A 21 -1.47 -7.27 2.43
N TYR A 22 -1.51 -6.83 1.17
CA TYR A 22 -1.57 -5.41 0.86
C TYR A 22 -2.85 -4.73 1.38
N ARG A 23 -4.02 -5.40 1.29
CA ARG A 23 -5.26 -4.92 1.92
C ARG A 23 -5.11 -4.80 3.43
N ILE A 24 -4.45 -5.76 4.10
CA ILE A 24 -4.13 -5.71 5.52
C ILE A 24 -3.22 -4.51 5.82
N LEU A 25 -2.12 -4.34 5.07
CA LEU A 25 -1.17 -3.24 5.19
C LEU A 25 -1.89 -1.88 5.08
N THR A 26 -2.69 -1.72 4.03
CA THR A 26 -3.47 -0.50 3.78
C THR A 26 -4.47 -0.21 4.91
N SER A 27 -5.06 -1.25 5.52
CA SER A 27 -5.95 -1.10 6.66
C SER A 27 -5.22 -0.53 7.89
N PHE A 28 -3.99 -1.00 8.17
CA PHE A 28 -3.15 -0.41 9.21
C PHE A 28 -2.77 1.05 8.93
N TYR A 29 -2.43 1.37 7.66
CA TYR A 29 -2.16 2.76 7.27
C TYR A 29 -3.36 3.68 7.49
N LYS A 30 -4.57 3.21 7.21
CA LYS A 30 -5.80 3.99 7.43
C LYS A 30 -6.09 4.22 8.91
N LEU A 31 -5.91 3.20 9.75
CA LEU A 31 -6.21 3.28 11.18
C LEU A 31 -5.22 4.13 11.96
N LYS A 32 -3.97 4.26 11.50
CA LYS A 32 -2.88 5.04 12.12
C LYS A 32 -2.67 4.78 13.62
N ALA A 33 -3.17 3.67 14.11
CA ALA A 33 -3.10 3.23 15.49
C ALA A 33 -2.90 1.72 15.53
N PRO A 34 -2.31 1.19 16.61
CA PRO A 34 -2.26 -0.25 16.81
C PRO A 34 -3.65 -0.86 16.78
N ALA A 35 -3.81 -1.95 16.04
CA ALA A 35 -5.10 -2.60 15.84
C ALA A 35 -5.03 -4.11 16.09
N THR A 36 -6.17 -4.67 16.49
CA THR A 36 -6.33 -6.11 16.63
C THR A 36 -6.62 -6.76 15.28
N VAL A 37 -6.34 -8.06 15.16
CA VAL A 37 -6.70 -8.86 13.98
C VAL A 37 -8.19 -8.73 13.66
N LYS A 38 -9.05 -8.68 14.68
CA LYS A 38 -10.49 -8.52 14.48
C LYS A 38 -10.83 -7.19 13.84
N GLN A 39 -10.28 -6.09 14.33
CA GLN A 39 -10.51 -4.75 13.76
C GLN A 39 -10.07 -4.68 12.30
N ILE A 40 -8.91 -5.26 11.96
CA ILE A 40 -8.45 -5.34 10.57
C ILE A 40 -9.39 -6.20 9.73
N ALA A 41 -9.81 -7.35 10.23
CA ALA A 41 -10.74 -8.24 9.52
C ALA A 41 -12.08 -7.55 9.22
N ASP A 42 -12.65 -6.87 10.22
CA ASP A 42 -13.88 -6.10 10.07
C ASP A 42 -13.71 -4.97 9.02
N ASN A 43 -12.58 -4.25 9.04
CA ASN A 43 -12.29 -3.14 8.11
C ASN A 43 -12.13 -3.61 6.65
N ILE A 44 -11.55 -4.79 6.42
CA ILE A 44 -11.37 -5.33 5.06
C ILE A 44 -12.48 -6.34 4.66
N ASN A 45 -13.50 -6.50 5.49
CA ASN A 45 -14.62 -7.45 5.31
C ASN A 45 -14.15 -8.88 5.06
N GLU A 46 -13.38 -9.42 6.01
CA GLU A 46 -12.78 -10.75 5.92
C GLU A 46 -12.90 -11.54 7.23
N VAL A 47 -12.68 -12.85 7.16
CA VAL A 47 -12.72 -13.73 8.33
C VAL A 47 -11.47 -13.52 9.20
N PRO A 48 -11.61 -13.29 10.53
CA PRO A 48 -10.48 -13.05 11.43
C PRO A 48 -9.40 -14.13 11.40
N ALA A 49 -9.75 -15.40 11.25
CA ALA A 49 -8.78 -16.49 11.19
C ALA A 49 -7.83 -16.38 9.99
N LYS A 50 -8.36 -15.97 8.81
CA LYS A 50 -7.56 -15.73 7.60
C LYS A 50 -6.64 -14.52 7.80
N VAL A 51 -7.15 -13.42 8.34
CA VAL A 51 -6.36 -12.21 8.64
C VAL A 51 -5.25 -12.53 9.65
N HIS A 52 -5.57 -13.30 10.70
CA HIS A 52 -4.59 -13.71 11.71
C HIS A 52 -3.39 -14.44 11.09
N TYR A 53 -3.64 -15.39 10.19
CA TYR A 53 -2.57 -16.11 9.50
C TYR A 53 -1.61 -15.16 8.77
N HIS A 54 -2.15 -14.19 8.04
CA HIS A 54 -1.35 -13.24 7.28
C HIS A 54 -0.66 -12.22 8.17
N VAL A 55 -1.31 -11.71 9.22
CA VAL A 55 -0.70 -10.82 10.22
C VAL A 55 0.51 -11.50 10.86
N LYS A 56 0.40 -12.79 11.22
CA LYS A 56 1.54 -13.54 11.78
C LYS A 56 2.69 -13.69 10.78
N LYS A 57 2.41 -13.88 9.49
CA LYS A 57 3.43 -13.91 8.45
C LYS A 57 4.12 -12.56 8.28
N MET A 58 3.35 -11.47 8.31
CA MET A 58 3.89 -10.10 8.22
C MET A 58 4.69 -9.72 9.48
N GLU A 59 4.30 -10.22 10.65
CA GLU A 59 5.07 -10.07 11.89
C GLU A 59 6.42 -10.79 11.80
N GLN A 60 6.44 -12.03 11.30
CA GLN A 60 7.66 -12.84 11.15
C GLN A 60 8.73 -12.15 10.29
N VAL A 61 8.34 -11.44 9.25
CA VAL A 61 9.25 -10.70 8.37
C VAL A 61 9.42 -9.23 8.78
N GLY A 62 8.87 -8.84 9.93
CA GLY A 62 9.04 -7.50 10.49
C GLY A 62 8.36 -6.37 9.70
N ILE A 63 7.29 -6.66 8.96
CA ILE A 63 6.39 -5.63 8.41
C ILE A 63 5.44 -5.12 9.50
N LEU A 64 4.95 -6.03 10.32
CA LEU A 64 4.16 -5.73 11.50
C LEU A 64 4.95 -6.10 12.76
N LYS A 65 4.61 -5.47 13.87
CA LYS A 65 5.07 -5.85 15.21
C LYS A 65 3.92 -5.84 16.20
N LEU A 66 4.02 -6.67 17.23
CA LEU A 66 3.14 -6.59 18.39
C LEU A 66 3.47 -5.29 19.14
N SER A 67 2.48 -4.41 19.28
CA SER A 67 2.63 -3.14 19.99
C SER A 67 2.38 -3.33 21.48
N TYR A 68 1.24 -3.90 21.85
CA TYR A 68 0.86 -4.22 23.21
C TYR A 68 -0.24 -5.29 23.26
N THR A 69 -0.53 -5.75 24.47
CA THR A 69 -1.68 -6.61 24.75
C THR A 69 -2.63 -5.94 25.74
N LYS A 70 -3.92 -6.21 25.61
CA LYS A 70 -4.95 -5.70 26.51
C LYS A 70 -5.93 -6.81 26.85
N GLU A 71 -6.24 -6.97 28.12
CA GLU A 71 -7.29 -7.90 28.54
C GLU A 71 -8.67 -7.25 28.32
N ILE A 72 -9.55 -7.97 27.63
CA ILE A 72 -10.92 -7.57 27.35
C ILE A 72 -11.81 -8.76 27.66
N ASN A 73 -12.65 -8.63 28.69
CA ASN A 73 -13.58 -9.68 29.13
C ASN A 73 -12.89 -11.06 29.35
N GLY A 74 -11.73 -11.07 29.98
CA GLY A 74 -10.97 -12.30 30.24
C GLY A 74 -10.16 -12.83 29.06
N ILE A 75 -10.19 -12.14 27.91
CA ILE A 75 -9.43 -12.53 26.71
C ILE A 75 -8.30 -11.52 26.46
N ILE A 76 -7.09 -12.04 26.23
CA ILE A 76 -5.93 -11.19 25.90
C ILE A 76 -5.98 -10.83 24.42
N ALA A 77 -6.38 -9.60 24.13
CA ALA A 77 -6.33 -9.03 22.78
C ALA A 77 -4.91 -8.54 22.46
N LYS A 78 -4.39 -8.89 21.26
CA LYS A 78 -3.08 -8.48 20.74
C LYS A 78 -3.27 -7.35 19.74
N TYR A 79 -2.56 -6.23 19.97
CA TYR A 79 -2.56 -5.07 19.09
C TYR A 79 -1.26 -5.02 18.30
N TYR A 80 -1.37 -4.94 17.00
CA TYR A 80 -0.26 -4.88 16.06
C TYR A 80 -0.17 -3.49 15.44
N GLU A 81 1.03 -3.12 15.00
CA GLU A 81 1.27 -1.87 14.27
C GLU A 81 2.32 -2.07 13.18
N LEU A 82 2.39 -1.15 12.23
CA LEU A 82 3.41 -1.11 11.19
C LEU A 82 4.79 -0.81 11.80
N THR A 83 5.84 -1.40 11.24
CA THR A 83 7.21 -1.12 11.66
C THR A 83 7.77 0.15 11.01
N ALA A 84 7.29 0.52 9.82
CA ALA A 84 7.72 1.71 9.09
C ALA A 84 6.56 2.42 8.39
N GLU A 85 6.77 3.71 8.10
CA GLU A 85 5.83 4.53 7.33
C GLU A 85 5.87 4.18 5.83
N ASN A 86 7.05 3.83 5.32
CA ASN A 86 7.27 3.48 3.92
C ASN A 86 8.10 2.21 3.81
N TYR A 87 7.85 1.42 2.76
CA TYR A 87 8.62 0.23 2.42
C TYR A 87 9.23 0.39 1.04
N GLU A 88 10.54 0.22 0.95
CA GLU A 88 11.31 0.26 -0.30
C GLU A 88 11.88 -1.12 -0.61
N ILE A 89 11.69 -1.61 -1.82
CA ILE A 89 12.29 -2.86 -2.27
C ILE A 89 13.67 -2.57 -2.85
N LYS A 90 14.71 -3.17 -2.29
CA LYS A 90 16.06 -3.13 -2.86
C LYS A 90 16.59 -4.54 -3.07
N CYS A 91 16.96 -4.84 -4.31
CA CYS A 91 17.71 -6.05 -4.62
C CYS A 91 19.16 -5.85 -4.19
N GLU A 92 19.62 -6.60 -3.20
CA GLU A 92 21.05 -6.61 -2.85
C GLU A 92 21.89 -7.16 -3.99
N LYS A 93 23.04 -6.54 -4.25
CA LYS A 93 23.95 -6.95 -5.33
C LYS A 93 24.46 -8.38 -5.15
N GLU A 94 24.52 -8.87 -3.94
CA GLU A 94 25.06 -10.19 -3.54
C GLU A 94 24.01 -11.31 -3.55
N LEU A 95 22.73 -11.02 -3.78
CA LEU A 95 21.70 -12.06 -3.90
C LEU A 95 22.00 -12.98 -5.10
N ALA A 96 21.85 -14.28 -4.88
CA ALA A 96 21.97 -15.27 -5.95
C ALA A 96 20.97 -14.97 -7.08
N GLU A 97 21.41 -15.13 -8.34
CA GLU A 97 20.60 -14.80 -9.54
C GLU A 97 19.17 -15.38 -9.55
N PRO A 98 18.90 -16.62 -9.09
CA PRO A 98 17.53 -17.12 -9.02
C PRO A 98 16.63 -16.28 -8.09
N ASN A 99 17.16 -15.81 -6.96
CA ASN A 99 16.40 -15.00 -5.99
C ASN A 99 16.14 -13.59 -6.52
N LYS A 100 17.10 -12.97 -7.21
CA LYS A 100 16.91 -11.67 -7.89
C LYS A 100 15.78 -11.73 -8.91
N LYS A 101 15.80 -12.75 -9.78
CA LYS A 101 14.75 -12.95 -10.78
C LYS A 101 13.38 -13.13 -10.15
N LEU A 102 13.31 -13.89 -9.06
CA LEU A 102 12.05 -14.13 -8.36
C LEU A 102 11.54 -12.86 -7.64
N MET A 103 12.42 -12.09 -6.99
CA MET A 103 12.07 -10.79 -6.41
C MET A 103 11.54 -9.81 -7.46
N LEU A 104 12.20 -9.74 -8.62
CA LEU A 104 11.77 -8.90 -9.72
C LEU A 104 10.39 -9.32 -10.24
N ALA A 105 10.16 -10.62 -10.44
CA ALA A 105 8.86 -11.15 -10.88
C ALA A 105 7.74 -10.84 -9.88
N GLU A 106 7.97 -10.99 -8.57
CA GLU A 106 7.00 -10.65 -7.54
C GLU A 106 6.71 -9.15 -7.51
N SER A 107 7.72 -8.30 -7.65
CA SER A 107 7.56 -6.85 -7.72
C SER A 107 6.79 -6.42 -8.97
N GLN A 108 7.08 -7.01 -10.13
CA GLN A 108 6.36 -6.76 -11.38
C GLN A 108 4.89 -7.15 -11.27
N ARG A 109 4.60 -8.31 -10.67
CA ARG A 109 3.23 -8.77 -10.44
C ARG A 109 2.46 -7.79 -9.56
N MET A 110 3.05 -7.35 -8.45
CA MET A 110 2.45 -6.38 -7.53
C MET A 110 2.13 -5.07 -8.24
N ILE A 111 3.08 -4.53 -9.00
CA ILE A 111 2.88 -3.29 -9.76
C ILE A 111 1.75 -3.47 -10.78
N ALA A 112 1.74 -4.58 -11.54
CA ALA A 112 0.70 -4.86 -12.51
C ALA A 112 -0.69 -4.91 -11.86
N GLU A 113 -0.83 -5.52 -10.68
CA GLU A 113 -2.08 -5.54 -9.92
C GLU A 113 -2.53 -4.14 -9.47
N PHE A 114 -1.59 -3.27 -9.07
CA PHE A 114 -1.94 -1.89 -8.72
C PHE A 114 -2.48 -1.11 -9.92
N TYR A 115 -1.86 -1.25 -11.08
CA TYR A 115 -2.35 -0.65 -12.32
C TYR A 115 -3.74 -1.19 -12.69
N GLU A 116 -3.93 -2.51 -12.66
CA GLU A 116 -5.23 -3.13 -12.96
C GLU A 116 -6.33 -2.69 -11.99
N ASN A 117 -6.06 -2.66 -10.69
CA ASN A 117 -7.03 -2.23 -9.69
C ASN A 117 -7.41 -0.75 -9.88
N SER A 118 -6.44 0.13 -10.15
CA SER A 118 -6.71 1.55 -10.40
C SER A 118 -7.47 1.76 -11.70
N LYS A 119 -7.12 1.03 -12.76
CA LYS A 119 -7.85 1.03 -14.03
C LYS A 119 -9.30 0.61 -13.82
N ASN A 120 -9.55 -0.49 -13.14
CA ASN A 120 -10.90 -0.99 -12.90
C ASN A 120 -11.73 -0.01 -12.07
N THR A 121 -11.14 0.56 -11.00
CA THR A 121 -11.80 1.61 -10.21
C THR A 121 -12.20 2.81 -11.07
N PHE A 122 -11.33 3.23 -11.99
CA PHE A 122 -11.62 4.33 -12.90
C PHE A 122 -12.74 3.99 -13.89
N LEU A 123 -12.70 2.81 -14.51
CA LEU A 123 -13.71 2.36 -15.47
C LEU A 123 -15.08 2.18 -14.82
N ASP A 124 -15.14 1.64 -13.59
CA ASP A 124 -16.37 1.50 -12.82
C ASP A 124 -17.00 2.88 -12.54
N GLN A 125 -16.19 3.88 -12.18
CA GLN A 125 -16.69 5.24 -11.95
C GLN A 125 -17.16 5.93 -13.24
N LEU A 126 -16.53 5.69 -14.39
CA LEU A 126 -17.00 6.17 -15.67
C LEU A 126 -18.37 5.56 -16.02
N SER A 127 -18.53 4.26 -15.83
CA SER A 127 -19.79 3.56 -16.09
C SER A 127 -20.90 4.10 -15.18
N TYR A 128 -20.65 4.21 -13.89
CA TYR A 128 -21.60 4.77 -12.92
C TYR A 128 -22.01 6.19 -13.27
N SER A 129 -21.07 7.07 -13.61
CA SER A 129 -21.34 8.46 -13.99
C SER A 129 -22.22 8.56 -15.23
N SER A 130 -22.03 7.65 -16.20
CA SER A 130 -22.86 7.54 -17.40
C SER A 130 -24.31 7.16 -17.09
N GLU A 131 -24.51 6.20 -16.20
CA GLU A 131 -25.84 5.71 -15.78
C GLU A 131 -26.66 6.76 -15.03
N VAL A 132 -26.02 7.58 -14.17
CA VAL A 132 -26.69 8.57 -13.32
C VAL A 132 -26.63 9.99 -13.88
N ASN A 133 -26.16 10.19 -15.11
CA ASN A 133 -25.94 11.51 -15.71
C ASN A 133 -25.11 12.48 -14.82
N ALA A 134 -24.21 11.94 -14.01
CA ALA A 134 -23.35 12.74 -13.14
C ALA A 134 -22.13 13.25 -13.92
N LYS A 135 -21.62 14.43 -13.55
CA LYS A 135 -20.36 14.93 -14.10
C LYS A 135 -19.20 14.05 -13.56
N THR A 136 -18.46 13.48 -14.47
CA THR A 136 -17.20 12.80 -14.15
C THR A 136 -16.14 13.87 -13.88
N ASN A 137 -15.79 14.07 -12.61
CA ASN A 137 -14.69 14.96 -12.21
C ASN A 137 -13.41 14.13 -12.04
N GLY A 138 -12.73 13.84 -13.16
CA GLY A 138 -11.45 13.13 -13.14
C GLY A 138 -10.44 13.83 -14.04
N HIS A 139 -9.17 13.81 -13.62
CA HIS A 139 -8.05 14.28 -14.42
C HIS A 139 -7.16 13.07 -14.75
N PHE A 140 -6.72 13.04 -15.99
CA PHE A 140 -5.87 12.00 -16.51
C PHE A 140 -4.75 12.65 -17.33
N THR A 141 -3.51 12.31 -17.01
CA THR A 141 -2.34 12.84 -17.73
C THR A 141 -1.32 11.72 -17.94
N ILE A 142 -0.81 11.60 -19.15
CA ILE A 142 0.37 10.80 -19.48
C ILE A 142 1.35 11.76 -20.16
N GLN A 143 2.55 11.91 -19.60
CA GLN A 143 3.57 12.79 -20.12
C GLN A 143 4.97 12.28 -19.79
N ASP A 144 5.89 12.37 -20.73
CA ASP A 144 7.32 12.19 -20.46
C ASP A 144 7.89 13.47 -19.85
N LEU A 145 8.60 13.31 -18.74
CA LEU A 145 9.28 14.40 -18.03
C LEU A 145 10.79 14.19 -18.13
N TYR A 146 11.54 15.26 -18.25
CA TYR A 146 13.00 15.26 -18.24
C TYR A 146 13.48 15.84 -16.91
N LEU A 147 13.80 14.95 -15.96
CA LEU A 147 14.14 15.27 -14.58
C LEU A 147 15.54 14.80 -14.23
N THR A 148 16.23 15.54 -13.40
CA THR A 148 17.35 15.03 -12.61
C THR A 148 16.84 14.04 -11.55
N ASP A 149 17.75 13.25 -10.97
CA ASP A 149 17.34 12.34 -9.88
C ASP A 149 16.82 13.12 -8.66
N GLU A 150 17.37 14.30 -8.36
CA GLU A 150 16.92 15.20 -7.30
C GLU A 150 15.51 15.76 -7.56
N GLU A 151 15.25 16.25 -8.77
CA GLU A 151 13.91 16.73 -9.16
C GLU A 151 12.84 15.62 -9.13
N ALA A 152 13.23 14.39 -9.46
CA ALA A 152 12.33 13.22 -9.37
C ALA A 152 12.01 12.88 -7.90
N ASP A 153 12.99 12.94 -7.00
CA ASP A 153 12.82 12.74 -5.56
C ASP A 153 11.95 13.84 -4.94
N ASP A 154 12.17 15.11 -5.30
CA ASP A 154 11.36 16.26 -4.86
C ASP A 154 9.90 16.11 -5.32
N PHE A 155 9.66 15.71 -6.56
CA PHE A 155 8.31 15.45 -7.05
C PHE A 155 7.63 14.32 -6.28
N TYR A 156 8.34 13.21 -6.06
CA TYR A 156 7.83 12.10 -5.27
C TYR A 156 7.47 12.53 -3.84
N GLN A 157 8.34 13.30 -3.19
CA GLN A 157 8.09 13.81 -1.84
C GLN A 157 6.86 14.71 -1.79
N TYR A 158 6.74 15.63 -2.76
CA TYR A 158 5.58 16.53 -2.86
C TYR A 158 4.25 15.75 -2.97
N ILE A 159 4.21 14.74 -3.85
CA ILE A 159 3.01 13.90 -4.02
C ILE A 159 2.71 13.09 -2.76
N SER A 160 3.73 12.53 -2.12
CA SER A 160 3.59 11.75 -0.88
C SER A 160 3.04 12.59 0.26
N ASP A 161 3.56 13.81 0.44
CA ASP A 161 3.09 14.75 1.46
C ASP A 161 1.65 15.21 1.20
N PHE A 162 1.32 15.46 -0.08
CA PHE A 162 -0.04 15.81 -0.47
C PHE A 162 -1.02 14.67 -0.17
N ILE A 163 -0.69 13.45 -0.59
CA ILE A 163 -1.51 12.26 -0.32
C ILE A 163 -1.66 12.06 1.18
N TYR A 164 -0.56 12.11 1.94
CA TYR A 164 -0.58 11.97 3.39
C TYR A 164 -1.52 13.00 4.06
N LYS A 165 -1.39 14.28 3.69
CA LYS A 165 -2.22 15.37 4.22
C LYS A 165 -3.71 15.17 3.98
N TYR A 166 -4.08 14.65 2.80
CA TYR A 166 -5.48 14.56 2.39
C TYR A 166 -6.11 13.16 2.51
N SER A 167 -5.35 12.14 2.92
CA SER A 167 -5.85 10.78 3.20
C SER A 167 -6.30 10.55 4.64
N GLN A 168 -6.39 11.61 5.47
CA GLN A 168 -6.77 11.50 6.87
C GLN A 168 -8.26 11.17 7.02
N GLU A 169 -8.62 10.28 7.95
CA GLU A 169 -10.02 9.85 8.16
C GLU A 169 -10.93 10.97 8.67
N ASP A 170 -10.40 11.90 9.47
CA ASP A 170 -11.10 13.08 9.95
C ASP A 170 -11.54 14.02 8.83
N ARG A 171 -11.02 13.83 7.63
CA ARG A 171 -11.41 14.56 6.42
C ARG A 171 -12.60 13.95 5.67
N ASN A 172 -13.09 12.79 6.09
CA ASN A 172 -14.27 12.17 5.49
C ASN A 172 -15.56 12.81 6.06
N THR A 173 -15.91 13.97 5.54
CA THR A 173 -17.08 14.78 5.91
C THR A 173 -18.02 14.95 4.73
N ASP A 174 -19.30 15.25 4.97
CA ASP A 174 -20.34 15.34 3.92
C ASP A 174 -20.09 16.44 2.89
N ASP A 175 -19.25 17.44 3.22
CA ASP A 175 -18.85 18.54 2.33
C ASP A 175 -17.69 18.18 1.38
N ARG A 176 -17.17 16.94 1.45
CA ARG A 176 -16.01 16.50 0.67
C ARG A 176 -16.30 15.26 -0.16
N SER A 177 -15.82 15.28 -1.39
CA SER A 177 -15.89 14.12 -2.26
C SER A 177 -14.65 13.24 -2.09
N LYS A 178 -14.85 11.93 -2.18
CA LYS A 178 -13.75 10.95 -2.19
C LYS A 178 -13.18 10.84 -3.61
N TYR A 179 -11.87 11.00 -3.72
CA TYR A 179 -11.12 10.80 -4.95
C TYR A 179 -10.20 9.59 -4.83
N HIS A 180 -10.15 8.77 -5.87
CA HIS A 180 -9.12 7.75 -6.03
C HIS A 180 -7.94 8.37 -6.76
N CYS A 181 -6.75 8.36 -6.14
CA CYS A 181 -5.52 8.88 -6.70
C CYS A 181 -4.55 7.72 -6.92
N PHE A 182 -4.08 7.56 -8.14
CA PHE A 182 -3.01 6.65 -8.51
C PHE A 182 -1.95 7.42 -9.29
N THR A 183 -0.73 7.37 -8.81
CA THR A 183 0.42 8.05 -9.44
C THR A 183 1.56 7.06 -9.63
N SER A 184 2.27 7.18 -10.74
CA SER A 184 3.51 6.44 -10.97
C SER A 184 4.53 7.34 -11.67
N LEU A 185 5.76 7.33 -11.17
CA LEU A 185 6.92 7.95 -11.79
C LEU A 185 8.02 6.90 -11.86
N PHE A 186 8.59 6.70 -13.05
CA PHE A 186 9.68 5.75 -13.23
C PHE A 186 10.65 6.22 -14.31
N LYS A 187 11.93 5.95 -14.10
CA LYS A 187 12.98 6.31 -15.04
C LYS A 187 12.98 5.38 -16.24
N ILE A 188 12.87 5.94 -17.43
CA ILE A 188 12.98 5.20 -18.68
C ILE A 188 14.47 5.10 -19.03
N ASN A 189 15.02 3.90 -19.03
CA ASN A 189 16.38 3.67 -19.52
C ASN A 189 16.37 3.58 -21.04
N LYS A 190 17.23 4.35 -21.70
CA LYS A 190 17.27 4.48 -23.17
C LYS A 190 17.81 3.25 -23.88
N ASP A 191 18.32 2.25 -23.18
CA ASP A 191 18.99 1.08 -23.75
C ASP A 191 18.13 -0.19 -23.57
N LYS A 192 17.11 -0.32 -24.41
CA LYS A 192 16.55 -1.63 -24.80
C LYS A 192 16.05 -1.59 -26.21
#